data_b18f58986828caf905d8dfe9e971fbd3
#
_entry.id   b18f58986828caf905d8dfe9e971fbd3
#
_cell.length_a   1.000
_cell.length_b   1.000
_cell.length_c   1.000
_cell.angle_alpha   90.00
_cell.angle_beta   90.00
_cell.angle_gamma   90.00
#
_symmetry.space_group_name_H-M   'P 1'
#
loop_
_entity.id
_entity.type
_entity.pdbx_description
1 polymer ?
#
loop_
_entity_poly.entity_id
_entity_poly.type
_entity_poly.pdbx_seq_one_letter_code
_entity_poly.pdbx_strand_id
1 'polypeptide(L)'
;GVVTAAMVCVLSVMNGFGVMVEQLFSQFDPDIRIEAVSGKSFHDQGERFDALRQLSEVAMVSQSIEETALLQFEDKQMPVRLYGVDSVFPTLTHIENIITEGHYEVYDGAFDRAVLGQGLAWQMGIGARFISPLQLYAPKRNAKVNMLRPDQSFNDEMCFIAGTFAVQQVKYDNEVMLVD
;
A
#
# COMPACT_ATOMS: atom_id res chain seq x y z
N GLY A 1 8.96 -48.64 -5.43
CA GLY A 1 9.43 -48.56 -4.06
C GLY A 1 10.04 -47.22 -3.67
N VAL A 2 11.29 -47.18 -3.26
CA VAL A 2 11.95 -46.01 -2.67
C VAL A 2 12.00 -44.82 -3.64
N VAL A 3 12.29 -45.05 -4.91
CA VAL A 3 12.35 -44.00 -5.96
C VAL A 3 11.00 -43.32 -6.16
N THR A 4 9.92 -44.08 -6.17
CA THR A 4 8.57 -43.53 -6.32
C THR A 4 8.17 -42.69 -5.10
N ALA A 5 8.52 -43.13 -3.91
CA ALA A 5 8.29 -42.39 -2.68
C ALA A 5 9.07 -41.04 -2.68
N ALA A 6 10.36 -41.08 -3.06
CA ALA A 6 11.17 -39.88 -3.19
C ALA A 6 10.58 -38.87 -4.21
N MET A 7 10.10 -39.39 -5.35
CA MET A 7 9.48 -38.56 -6.38
C MET A 7 8.19 -37.87 -5.90
N VAL A 8 7.34 -38.61 -5.18
CA VAL A 8 6.12 -38.06 -4.58
C VAL A 8 6.45 -36.99 -3.53
N CYS A 9 7.45 -37.22 -2.68
CA CYS A 9 7.89 -36.24 -1.71
C CYS A 9 8.36 -34.92 -2.40
N VAL A 10 9.20 -35.05 -3.43
CA VAL A 10 9.70 -33.86 -4.16
C VAL A 10 8.55 -33.09 -4.83
N LEU A 11 7.63 -33.82 -5.49
CA LEU A 11 6.46 -33.17 -6.12
C LEU A 11 5.54 -32.50 -5.08
N SER A 12 5.34 -33.10 -3.92
CA SER A 12 4.55 -32.54 -2.83
C SER A 12 5.17 -31.24 -2.28
N VAL A 13 6.50 -31.25 -2.09
CA VAL A 13 7.24 -30.05 -1.66
C VAL A 13 7.16 -28.96 -2.72
N MET A 14 7.36 -29.29 -4.00
CA MET A 14 7.27 -28.33 -5.09
C MET A 14 5.86 -27.71 -5.21
N ASN A 15 4.81 -28.53 -5.10
CA ASN A 15 3.44 -28.02 -5.10
C ASN A 15 3.16 -27.11 -3.88
N GLY A 16 3.58 -27.53 -2.68
CA GLY A 16 3.42 -26.73 -1.47
C GLY A 16 4.16 -25.38 -1.55
N PHE A 17 5.37 -25.41 -2.11
CA PHE A 17 6.15 -24.21 -2.34
C PHE A 17 5.48 -23.28 -3.37
N GLY A 18 4.93 -23.81 -4.47
CA GLY A 18 4.18 -23.05 -5.46
C GLY A 18 3.01 -22.30 -4.86
N VAL A 19 2.18 -22.96 -4.06
CA VAL A 19 1.05 -22.35 -3.35
C VAL A 19 1.52 -21.27 -2.38
N MET A 20 2.60 -21.52 -1.63
CA MET A 20 3.16 -20.54 -0.70
C MET A 20 3.68 -19.29 -1.42
N VAL A 21 4.37 -19.46 -2.56
CA VAL A 21 4.83 -18.34 -3.39
C VAL A 21 3.65 -17.56 -3.94
N GLU A 22 2.62 -18.22 -4.45
CA GLU A 22 1.42 -17.56 -4.97
C GLU A 22 0.72 -16.74 -3.87
N GLN A 23 0.60 -17.25 -2.66
CA GLN A 23 0.04 -16.52 -1.52
C GLN A 23 0.87 -15.30 -1.11
N LEU A 24 2.19 -15.37 -1.22
CA LEU A 24 3.07 -14.23 -0.90
C LEU A 24 3.01 -13.10 -1.92
N PHE A 25 2.76 -13.41 -3.20
CA PHE A 25 2.73 -12.41 -4.25
C PHE A 25 1.35 -11.79 -4.49
N SER A 26 0.27 -12.46 -4.11
CA SER A 26 -1.09 -12.08 -4.54
C SER A 26 -1.79 -11.04 -3.66
N GLN A 27 -1.26 -10.67 -2.49
CA GLN A 27 -2.02 -9.84 -1.55
C GLN A 27 -2.04 -8.34 -1.92
N PHE A 28 -0.97 -7.83 -2.52
CA PHE A 28 -0.87 -6.41 -2.93
C PHE A 28 -0.93 -6.19 -4.44
N ASP A 29 -0.66 -7.23 -5.22
CA ASP A 29 -0.66 -7.13 -6.69
C ASP A 29 -2.00 -7.62 -7.24
N PRO A 30 -2.76 -6.77 -7.94
CA PRO A 30 -4.01 -7.17 -8.59
C PRO A 30 -3.71 -8.07 -9.80
N ASP A 31 -4.67 -8.91 -10.19
CA ASP A 31 -4.56 -9.74 -11.41
C ASP A 31 -4.33 -8.90 -12.67
N ILE A 32 -4.95 -7.73 -12.71
CA ILE A 32 -4.79 -6.77 -13.82
C ILE A 32 -4.60 -5.37 -13.26
N ARG A 33 -3.53 -4.70 -13.69
CA ARG A 33 -3.24 -3.32 -13.35
C ARG A 33 -3.32 -2.43 -14.58
N ILE A 34 -4.07 -1.34 -14.48
CA ILE A 34 -4.20 -0.34 -15.52
C ILE A 34 -3.45 0.91 -15.09
N GLU A 35 -2.47 1.31 -15.88
CA GLU A 35 -1.63 2.47 -15.58
C GLU A 35 -1.70 3.50 -16.72
N ALA A 36 -1.39 4.76 -16.38
CA ALA A 36 -1.28 5.82 -17.38
C ALA A 36 -0.08 5.57 -18.30
N VAL A 37 -0.28 5.67 -19.62
CA VAL A 37 0.81 5.58 -20.61
C VAL A 37 1.77 6.77 -20.48
N SER A 38 1.26 7.91 -20.03
CA SER A 38 2.06 9.12 -19.78
C SER A 38 1.50 9.86 -18.57
N GLY A 39 2.38 10.43 -17.74
CA GLY A 39 2.01 11.08 -16.49
C GLY A 39 1.92 10.09 -15.33
N LYS A 40 1.49 10.56 -14.16
CA LYS A 40 1.41 9.77 -12.92
C LYS A 40 0.01 9.24 -12.62
N SER A 41 -1.01 9.84 -13.19
CA SER A 41 -2.40 9.47 -12.93
C SER A 41 -3.27 9.75 -14.17
N PHE A 42 -4.42 9.09 -14.23
CA PHE A 42 -5.45 9.31 -15.23
C PHE A 42 -6.83 9.30 -14.54
N HIS A 43 -7.83 9.81 -15.23
CA HIS A 43 -9.21 9.71 -14.77
C HIS A 43 -9.85 8.44 -15.35
N ASP A 44 -10.42 7.62 -14.49
CA ASP A 44 -11.09 6.37 -14.86
C ASP A 44 -12.58 6.58 -15.25
N GLN A 45 -12.88 7.73 -15.85
CA GLN A 45 -14.21 8.09 -16.30
C GLN A 45 -14.35 7.86 -17.81
N GLY A 46 -15.57 7.48 -18.22
CA GLY A 46 -15.96 7.32 -19.61
C GLY A 46 -16.43 5.93 -19.96
N GLU A 47 -17.11 5.84 -21.10
CA GLU A 47 -17.79 4.62 -21.58
C GLU A 47 -16.94 3.34 -21.56
N ARG A 48 -15.62 3.47 -21.76
CA ARG A 48 -14.70 2.33 -21.76
C ARG A 48 -14.52 1.74 -20.35
N PHE A 49 -14.41 2.59 -19.33
CA PHE A 49 -14.28 2.16 -17.94
C PHE A 49 -15.61 1.65 -17.39
N ASP A 50 -16.72 2.25 -17.83
CA ASP A 50 -18.05 1.77 -17.48
C ASP A 50 -18.31 0.40 -18.08
N ALA A 51 -17.92 0.18 -19.35
CA ALA A 51 -18.00 -1.12 -19.99
C ALA A 51 -17.11 -2.16 -19.29
N LEU A 52 -15.89 -1.79 -18.87
CA LEU A 52 -14.99 -2.67 -18.12
C LEU A 52 -15.60 -3.13 -16.80
N ARG A 53 -16.21 -2.23 -16.05
CA ARG A 53 -16.89 -2.55 -14.79
C ARG A 53 -18.13 -3.45 -14.95
N GLN A 54 -18.68 -3.53 -16.15
CA GLN A 54 -19.86 -4.36 -16.48
C GLN A 54 -19.48 -5.75 -17.01
N LEU A 55 -18.19 -6.03 -17.26
CA LEU A 55 -17.76 -7.35 -17.69
C LEU A 55 -17.98 -8.39 -16.59
N SER A 56 -18.55 -9.53 -16.97
CA SER A 56 -18.82 -10.64 -16.02
C SER A 56 -17.56 -11.25 -15.43
N GLU A 57 -16.43 -11.08 -16.11
CA GLU A 57 -15.11 -11.57 -15.76
C GLU A 57 -14.39 -10.65 -14.77
N VAL A 58 -14.89 -9.42 -14.58
CA VAL A 58 -14.34 -8.44 -13.63
C VAL A 58 -15.11 -8.50 -12.33
N ALA A 59 -14.51 -9.05 -11.30
CA ALA A 59 -15.13 -9.18 -9.99
C ALA A 59 -15.19 -7.84 -9.24
N MET A 60 -14.08 -7.11 -9.22
CA MET A 60 -13.97 -5.83 -8.51
C MET A 60 -12.96 -4.92 -9.22
N VAL A 61 -13.17 -3.61 -9.10
CA VAL A 61 -12.24 -2.58 -9.57
C VAL A 61 -11.97 -1.63 -8.42
N SER A 62 -10.71 -1.48 -8.04
CA SER A 62 -10.24 -0.55 -7.03
C SER A 62 -9.36 0.51 -7.65
N GLN A 63 -9.42 1.71 -7.12
CA GLN A 63 -8.59 2.84 -7.53
C GLN A 63 -7.48 3.04 -6.52
N SER A 64 -6.28 3.30 -7.01
CA SER A 64 -5.16 3.66 -6.16
C SER A 64 -4.30 4.75 -6.79
N ILE A 65 -3.69 5.57 -5.94
CA ILE A 65 -2.73 6.58 -6.35
C ILE A 65 -1.43 6.31 -5.60
N GLU A 66 -0.32 6.26 -6.33
CA GLU A 66 1.00 6.13 -5.74
C GLU A 66 1.76 7.46 -5.85
N GLU A 67 2.25 7.96 -4.72
CA GLU A 67 3.07 9.18 -4.64
C GLU A 67 4.20 9.00 -3.64
N THR A 68 5.31 9.70 -3.86
CA THR A 68 6.42 9.71 -2.90
C THR A 68 6.29 10.92 -1.98
N ALA A 69 6.38 10.70 -0.69
CA ALA A 69 6.35 11.75 0.32
C ALA A 69 7.49 11.58 1.33
N LEU A 70 7.72 12.60 2.12
CA LEU A 70 8.58 12.53 3.29
C LEU A 70 7.68 12.37 4.52
N LEU A 71 7.85 11.26 5.23
CA LEU A 71 7.22 11.02 6.53
C LEU A 71 8.12 11.58 7.62
N GLN A 72 7.56 12.40 8.49
CA GLN A 72 8.22 12.87 9.70
C GLN A 72 7.46 12.42 10.94
N PHE A 73 8.20 11.89 11.89
CA PHE A 73 7.70 11.54 13.22
C PHE A 73 8.76 11.87 14.26
N GLU A 74 8.43 12.78 15.16
CA GLU A 74 9.40 13.35 16.11
C GLU A 74 10.65 13.90 15.40
N ASP A 75 11.83 13.41 15.76
CA ASP A 75 13.12 13.83 15.17
C ASP A 75 13.52 13.02 13.93
N LYS A 76 12.73 12.01 13.54
CA LYS A 76 13.03 11.13 12.42
C LYS A 76 12.28 11.55 11.17
N GLN A 77 12.96 11.42 10.04
CA GLN A 77 12.39 11.63 8.71
C GLN A 77 12.79 10.50 7.78
N MET A 78 11.85 10.05 6.96
CA MET A 78 12.08 8.97 6.01
C MET A 78 11.23 9.15 4.74
N PRO A 79 11.79 8.92 3.55
CA PRO A 79 10.99 8.88 2.33
C PRO A 79 10.09 7.65 2.36
N VAL A 80 8.82 7.86 2.01
CA VAL A 80 7.81 6.81 1.96
C VAL A 80 7.04 6.85 0.64
N ARG A 81 6.49 5.72 0.26
CA ARG A 81 5.54 5.63 -0.83
C ARG A 81 4.14 5.60 -0.24
N LEU A 82 3.40 6.68 -0.53
CA LEU A 82 2.00 6.77 -0.19
C LEU A 82 1.18 6.01 -1.22
N TYR A 83 0.33 5.14 -0.75
CA TYR A 83 -0.74 4.50 -1.53
C TYR A 83 -2.06 5.07 -1.04
N GLY A 84 -2.61 6.03 -1.78
CA GLY A 84 -4.00 6.44 -1.62
C GLY A 84 -4.89 5.34 -2.15
N VAL A 85 -5.80 4.84 -1.35
CA VAL A 85 -6.63 3.67 -1.65
C VAL A 85 -8.10 3.97 -1.43
N ASP A 86 -8.95 3.38 -2.24
CA ASP A 86 -10.39 3.51 -2.14
C ASP A 86 -11.02 2.52 -1.14
N SER A 87 -12.32 2.64 -0.94
CA SER A 87 -13.09 1.77 -0.03
C SER A 87 -13.20 0.30 -0.50
N VAL A 88 -12.87 0.01 -1.75
CA VAL A 88 -12.89 -1.35 -2.32
C VAL A 88 -11.59 -2.09 -2.01
N PHE A 89 -10.50 -1.36 -1.85
CA PHE A 89 -9.16 -1.88 -1.62
C PHE A 89 -9.06 -2.93 -0.51
N PRO A 90 -9.62 -2.74 0.70
CA PRO A 90 -9.51 -3.74 1.76
C PRO A 90 -10.20 -5.06 1.42
N THR A 91 -11.30 -5.01 0.68
CA THR A 91 -12.01 -6.21 0.23
C THR A 91 -11.22 -6.94 -0.86
N LEU A 92 -10.61 -6.20 -1.78
CA LEU A 92 -9.83 -6.76 -2.88
C LEU A 92 -8.54 -7.42 -2.40
N THR A 93 -7.82 -6.77 -1.49
CA THR A 93 -6.50 -7.21 -1.01
C THR A 93 -6.53 -8.08 0.22
N HIS A 94 -7.70 -8.18 0.89
CA HIS A 94 -7.82 -8.82 2.20
C HIS A 94 -6.78 -8.32 3.21
N ILE A 95 -6.47 -7.00 3.16
CA ILE A 95 -5.42 -6.35 3.96
C ILE A 95 -5.58 -6.63 5.46
N GLU A 96 -6.80 -6.83 5.93
CA GLU A 96 -7.09 -7.13 7.34
C GLU A 96 -6.40 -8.40 7.83
N ASN A 97 -6.16 -9.37 6.95
CA ASN A 97 -5.49 -10.64 7.28
C ASN A 97 -3.99 -10.49 7.53
N ILE A 98 -3.39 -9.39 7.10
CA ILE A 98 -1.96 -9.11 7.22
C ILE A 98 -1.64 -7.96 8.17
N ILE A 99 -2.64 -7.43 8.86
CA ILE A 99 -2.43 -6.46 9.94
C ILE A 99 -1.69 -7.14 11.09
N THR A 100 -0.59 -6.55 11.51
CA THR A 100 0.26 -7.07 12.60
C THR A 100 0.02 -6.37 13.92
N GLU A 101 -0.31 -5.08 13.89
CA GLU A 101 -0.71 -4.28 15.04
C GLU A 101 -1.84 -3.31 14.67
N GLY A 102 -2.74 -3.02 15.62
CA GLY A 102 -3.86 -2.10 15.40
C GLY A 102 -4.94 -2.71 14.50
N HIS A 103 -5.47 -1.92 13.61
CA HIS A 103 -6.52 -2.32 12.65
C HIS A 103 -6.36 -1.56 11.33
N TYR A 104 -7.03 -2.03 10.29
CA TYR A 104 -7.09 -1.31 9.03
C TYR A 104 -8.13 -0.21 9.11
N GLU A 105 -7.67 1.02 9.02
CA GLU A 105 -8.51 2.21 8.95
C GLU A 105 -7.68 3.35 8.32
N VAL A 106 -8.17 3.93 7.24
CA VAL A 106 -7.52 5.07 6.56
C VAL A 106 -8.25 6.39 6.83
N TYR A 107 -9.51 6.33 7.25
CA TYR A 107 -10.30 7.49 7.66
C TYR A 107 -11.34 7.09 8.70
N ASP A 108 -11.42 7.81 9.84
CA ASP A 108 -12.38 7.52 10.92
C ASP A 108 -13.59 8.49 10.97
N GLY A 109 -13.76 9.30 9.93
CA GLY A 109 -14.81 10.31 9.84
C GLY A 109 -14.46 11.68 10.44
N ALA A 110 -13.35 11.75 11.20
CA ALA A 110 -12.87 12.98 11.83
C ALA A 110 -11.40 13.27 11.50
N PHE A 111 -10.58 12.23 11.39
CA PHE A 111 -9.14 12.35 11.18
C PHE A 111 -8.67 11.38 10.09
N ASP A 112 -7.70 11.83 9.33
CA ASP A 112 -6.98 10.98 8.40
C ASP A 112 -6.14 9.98 9.18
N ARG A 113 -6.27 8.72 8.79
CA ARG A 113 -5.59 7.60 9.39
C ARG A 113 -4.63 6.98 8.40
N ALA A 114 -3.63 6.28 8.90
CA ALA A 114 -2.67 5.61 8.07
C ALA A 114 -2.33 4.21 8.59
N VAL A 115 -2.08 3.31 7.65
CA VAL A 115 -1.60 1.96 7.94
C VAL A 115 -0.21 1.82 7.32
N LEU A 116 0.79 1.58 8.16
CA LEU A 116 2.21 1.56 7.76
C LEU A 116 2.71 0.13 7.56
N GLY A 117 3.63 -0.05 6.63
CA GLY A 117 4.43 -1.27 6.59
C GLY A 117 5.17 -1.47 7.92
N GLN A 118 5.18 -2.69 8.44
CA GLN A 118 5.76 -3.01 9.75
C GLN A 118 7.24 -2.60 9.86
N GLY A 119 8.01 -2.80 8.78
CA GLY A 119 9.41 -2.41 8.76
C GLY A 119 9.60 -0.89 8.78
N LEU A 120 8.75 -0.14 8.09
CA LEU A 120 8.71 1.33 8.12
C LEU A 120 8.41 1.82 9.54
N ALA A 121 7.35 1.29 10.16
CA ALA A 121 6.95 1.64 11.51
C ALA A 121 8.07 1.36 12.52
N TRP A 122 8.73 0.20 12.39
CA TRP A 122 9.86 -0.17 13.25
C TRP A 122 11.06 0.78 13.09
N GLN A 123 11.44 1.14 11.86
CA GLN A 123 12.55 2.06 11.58
C GLN A 123 12.27 3.46 12.15
N MET A 124 11.05 3.92 12.04
CA MET A 124 10.61 5.22 12.58
C MET A 124 10.39 5.17 14.09
N GLY A 125 10.25 3.99 14.69
CA GLY A 125 9.91 3.81 16.10
C GLY A 125 8.44 4.11 16.39
N ILE A 126 7.57 3.92 15.40
CA ILE A 126 6.13 4.16 15.49
C ILE A 126 5.43 2.84 15.85
N GLY A 127 4.56 2.86 16.85
CA GLY A 127 3.68 1.74 17.17
C GLY A 127 2.21 2.14 17.01
N ALA A 128 1.32 1.19 16.72
CA ALA A 128 -0.11 1.43 16.51
C ALA A 128 -0.83 2.06 17.72
N ARG A 129 -0.19 2.11 18.87
CA ARG A 129 -0.72 2.73 20.11
C ARG A 129 -0.31 4.19 20.30
N PHE A 130 0.52 4.73 19.41
CA PHE A 130 0.93 6.13 19.52
C PHE A 130 -0.21 7.07 19.13
N ILE A 131 -0.39 8.11 19.92
CA ILE A 131 -1.38 9.17 19.69
C ILE A 131 -0.75 10.35 18.95
N SER A 132 0.58 10.36 18.84
CA SER A 132 1.31 11.46 18.19
C SER A 132 1.01 11.46 16.68
N PRO A 133 0.73 12.64 16.10
CA PRO A 133 0.46 12.73 14.67
C PRO A 133 1.73 12.46 13.85
N LEU A 134 1.52 11.85 12.71
CA LEU A 134 2.50 11.71 11.64
C LEU A 134 2.39 12.93 10.72
N GLN A 135 3.51 13.52 10.34
CA GLN A 135 3.55 14.61 9.37
C GLN A 135 4.02 14.10 8.03
N LEU A 136 3.27 14.41 6.99
CA LEU A 136 3.55 14.03 5.61
C LEU A 136 3.83 15.28 4.79
N TYR A 137 4.92 15.24 4.04
CA TYR A 137 5.30 16.29 3.11
C TYR A 137 5.34 15.72 1.69
N ALA A 138 4.33 16.02 0.90
CA ALA A 138 4.26 15.60 -0.51
C ALA A 138 4.61 16.77 -1.44
N PRO A 139 5.43 16.57 -2.47
CA PRO A 139 5.77 17.63 -3.41
C PRO A 139 4.54 18.04 -4.23
N LYS A 140 4.31 19.37 -4.36
CA LYS A 140 3.24 19.89 -5.22
C LYS A 140 3.53 19.60 -6.68
N ARG A 141 2.58 19.05 -7.41
CA ARG A 141 2.72 18.68 -8.83
C ARG A 141 3.16 19.82 -9.75
N ASN A 142 2.75 21.06 -9.44
CA ASN A 142 2.97 22.24 -10.29
C ASN A 142 3.92 23.28 -9.69
N ALA A 143 4.51 23.03 -8.53
CA ALA A 143 5.41 23.97 -7.91
C ALA A 143 6.82 23.82 -8.49
N LYS A 144 7.34 24.89 -9.10
CA LYS A 144 8.79 25.01 -9.28
C LYS A 144 9.40 25.16 -7.89
N VAL A 145 10.30 24.26 -7.54
CA VAL A 145 11.00 24.28 -6.25
C VAL A 145 11.64 25.66 -6.07
N ASN A 146 11.08 26.48 -5.18
CA ASN A 146 11.65 27.77 -4.84
C ASN A 146 12.63 27.57 -3.67
N MET A 147 13.91 27.61 -3.95
CA MET A 147 14.96 27.44 -2.93
C MET A 147 14.91 28.48 -1.81
N LEU A 148 14.21 29.61 -2.03
CA LEU A 148 14.07 30.66 -1.02
C LEU A 148 12.89 30.44 -0.05
N ARG A 149 11.92 29.62 -0.46
CA ARG A 149 10.75 29.23 0.33
C ARG A 149 10.36 27.79 0.03
N PRO A 150 11.10 26.81 0.53
CA PRO A 150 10.83 25.40 0.27
C PRO A 150 9.48 24.93 0.83
N ASP A 151 9.03 25.50 1.92
CA ASP A 151 7.73 25.27 2.57
C ASP A 151 6.53 25.45 1.62
N GLN A 152 6.59 26.39 0.66
CA GLN A 152 5.52 26.58 -0.33
C GLN A 152 5.48 25.52 -1.43
N SER A 153 6.50 24.70 -1.53
CA SER A 153 6.64 23.67 -2.57
C SER A 153 6.09 22.30 -2.16
N PHE A 154 5.72 22.14 -0.90
CA PHE A 154 5.15 20.90 -0.36
C PHE A 154 3.71 21.13 0.12
N ASN A 155 2.91 20.09 0.01
CA ASN A 155 1.70 19.95 0.79
C ASN A 155 2.10 19.25 2.07
N ASP A 156 1.70 19.81 3.20
CA ASP A 156 1.86 19.24 4.52
C ASP A 156 0.50 18.76 5.02
N GLU A 157 0.45 17.52 5.43
CA GLU A 157 -0.75 16.91 6.01
C GLU A 157 -0.39 16.11 7.25
N MET A 158 -1.34 16.02 8.18
CA MET A 158 -1.21 15.26 9.40
C MET A 158 -2.19 14.10 9.41
N CYS A 159 -1.70 12.92 9.76
CA CYS A 159 -2.54 11.75 9.96
C CYS A 159 -2.12 11.01 11.23
N PHE A 160 -2.95 10.08 11.66
CA PHE A 160 -2.69 9.25 12.83
C PHE A 160 -2.53 7.79 12.41
N ILE A 161 -1.63 7.09 13.09
CA ILE A 161 -1.48 5.65 12.83
C ILE A 161 -2.72 4.89 13.32
N ALA A 162 -3.26 4.00 12.49
CA ALA A 162 -4.30 3.05 12.84
C ALA A 162 -3.77 1.64 13.03
N GLY A 163 -2.78 1.25 12.21
CA GLY A 163 -2.22 -0.08 12.29
C GLY A 163 -0.93 -0.24 11.47
N THR A 164 -0.38 -1.42 11.56
CA THR A 164 0.76 -1.85 10.76
C THR A 164 0.45 -3.15 10.03
N PHE A 165 1.00 -3.33 8.83
CA PHE A 165 0.85 -4.54 8.04
C PHE A 165 2.20 -5.16 7.68
N ALA A 166 2.22 -6.46 7.39
CA ALA A 166 3.39 -7.15 6.86
C ALA A 166 3.01 -8.16 5.78
N VAL A 167 3.60 -7.99 4.59
CA VAL A 167 3.46 -8.91 3.45
C VAL A 167 4.70 -9.77 3.24
N GLN A 168 5.70 -9.64 4.12
CA GLN A 168 7.00 -10.31 4.03
C GLN A 168 7.79 -9.96 2.75
N GLN A 169 7.54 -8.77 2.23
CA GLN A 169 8.28 -8.20 1.11
C GLN A 169 8.92 -6.88 1.54
N VAL A 170 10.24 -6.81 1.51
CA VAL A 170 11.04 -5.66 1.98
C VAL A 170 10.57 -4.34 1.38
N LYS A 171 10.20 -4.35 0.11
CA LYS A 171 9.73 -3.15 -0.61
C LYS A 171 8.43 -2.58 -0.03
N TYR A 172 7.47 -3.44 0.29
CA TYR A 172 6.19 -3.01 0.85
C TYR A 172 6.30 -2.73 2.35
N ASP A 173 6.94 -3.63 3.07
CA ASP A 173 7.04 -3.55 4.53
C ASP A 173 7.85 -2.35 5.01
N ASN A 174 8.86 -1.90 4.24
CA ASN A 174 9.78 -0.84 4.65
C ASN A 174 9.48 0.53 4.07
N GLU A 175 8.67 0.64 3.02
CA GLU A 175 8.51 1.89 2.28
C GLU A 175 7.06 2.35 2.14
N VAL A 176 6.09 1.45 2.31
CA VAL A 176 4.70 1.74 1.97
C VAL A 176 3.89 2.20 3.17
N MET A 177 3.06 3.20 2.92
CA MET A 177 2.07 3.76 3.83
C MET A 177 0.74 3.89 3.09
N LEU A 178 -0.31 3.27 3.63
CA LEU A 178 -1.67 3.34 3.09
C LEU A 178 -2.40 4.52 3.72
N VAL A 179 -3.06 5.30 2.89
CA VAL A 179 -3.85 6.48 3.26
C VAL A 179 -5.15 6.52 2.44
N ASP A 180 -6.10 7.39 2.80
CA ASP A 180 -7.32 7.62 2.00
C ASP A 180 -7.03 8.44 0.74
#